data_e34fd26b5f7227697d421dfb8e2c24f9
#
_entry.id   e34fd26b5f7227697d421dfb8e2c24f9
#
_cell.length_a   1.000
_cell.length_b   1.000
_cell.length_c   1.000
_cell.angle_alpha   90.00
_cell.angle_beta   90.00
_cell.angle_gamma   90.00
#
_symmetry.space_group_name_H-M   'P 1'
#
loop_
_entity.id
_entity.type
_entity.pdbx_description
1 polymer ?
#
loop_
_entity_poly.entity_id
_entity_poly.type
_entity_poly.pdbx_seq_one_letter_code
_entity_poly.pdbx_strand_id
1 'polypeptide(L)'
;MPVTGKLELTIKINEFPSDVKTENNLKTFEIDCDGQIISVTLKPKMFKKLEDAQANFPMWVAAVAGKMGQPTEKGFVLAEPNIQVFEKKPKEPAVAG
;
A
#
# COMPACT_ATOMS: atom_id res chain seq x y z
N MET A 1 30.16 -16.84 -1.82
CA MET A 1 29.79 -15.55 -1.23
C MET A 1 28.50 -15.04 -1.82
N PRO A 2 27.60 -14.54 -0.98
CA PRO A 2 26.35 -14.01 -1.55
C PRO A 2 26.59 -12.69 -2.27
N VAL A 3 25.83 -12.49 -3.30
CA VAL A 3 25.84 -11.22 -4.02
C VAL A 3 24.97 -10.24 -3.25
N THR A 4 25.43 -9.00 -3.18
CA THR A 4 24.64 -7.96 -2.53
C THR A 4 23.50 -7.56 -3.45
N GLY A 5 22.29 -7.65 -2.93
CA GLY A 5 21.11 -7.28 -3.69
C GLY A 5 20.24 -6.34 -2.88
N LYS A 6 19.22 -5.80 -3.53
CA LYS A 6 18.27 -4.93 -2.87
C LYS A 6 16.90 -5.59 -2.87
N LEU A 7 16.38 -5.83 -1.69
CA LEU A 7 15.05 -6.44 -1.58
C LEU A 7 14.00 -5.34 -1.57
N GLU A 8 13.15 -5.36 -2.57
CA GLU A 8 12.06 -4.42 -2.66
C GLU A 8 10.74 -5.17 -2.74
N LEU A 9 9.75 -4.68 -2.04
CA LEU A 9 8.44 -5.28 -2.02
C LEU A 9 7.42 -4.28 -2.54
N THR A 10 6.44 -4.79 -3.27
CA THR A 10 5.34 -3.96 -3.75
C THR A 10 4.03 -4.65 -3.45
N ILE A 11 3.14 -3.93 -2.79
CA ILE A 11 1.82 -4.42 -2.44
C ILE A 11 0.80 -3.56 -3.13
N LYS A 12 -0.13 -4.18 -3.84
CA LYS A 12 -1.18 -3.43 -4.52
C LYS A 12 -2.49 -3.58 -3.76
N ILE A 13 -3.12 -2.46 -3.47
CA ILE A 13 -4.41 -2.45 -2.81
C ILE A 13 -5.39 -1.62 -3.63
N ASN A 14 -6.65 -2.02 -3.62
CA ASN A 14 -7.69 -1.28 -4.31
C ASN A 14 -8.84 -0.91 -3.39
N GLU A 15 -8.60 -0.99 -2.10
CA GLU A 15 -9.57 -0.63 -1.09
C GLU A 15 -8.91 0.28 -0.06
N PHE A 16 -9.70 1.20 0.46
CA PHE A 16 -9.20 2.06 1.52
C PHE A 16 -9.07 1.27 2.81
N PRO A 17 -7.95 1.40 3.52
CA PRO A 17 -7.76 0.66 4.77
C PRO A 17 -8.82 1.03 5.79
N SER A 18 -9.32 0.02 6.51
CA SER A 18 -10.42 0.23 7.44
C SER A 18 -9.97 0.51 8.87
N ASP A 19 -8.91 -0.13 9.32
CA ASP A 19 -8.47 0.03 10.70
C ASP A 19 -7.19 0.86 10.76
N VAL A 20 -7.33 2.14 10.46
CA VAL A 20 -6.17 3.02 10.45
C VAL A 20 -5.99 3.63 11.82
N LYS A 21 -4.81 3.46 12.37
CA LYS A 21 -4.45 4.06 13.65
C LYS A 21 -3.59 5.29 13.42
N THR A 22 -3.88 6.34 14.13
CA THR A 22 -3.12 7.58 14.02
C THR A 22 -2.31 7.78 15.29
N GLU A 23 -1.01 7.94 15.12
CA GLU A 23 -0.11 8.17 16.23
C GLU A 23 0.98 9.11 15.79
N ASN A 24 1.15 10.21 16.49
CA ASN A 24 2.12 11.25 16.13
C ASN A 24 1.96 11.71 14.68
N ASN A 25 0.71 11.84 14.23
CA ASN A 25 0.37 12.22 12.85
C ASN A 25 0.72 11.17 11.81
N LEU A 26 1.19 10.01 12.24
CA LEU A 26 1.46 8.90 11.32
C LEU A 26 0.25 8.00 11.25
N LYS A 27 -0.01 7.47 10.07
CA LYS A 27 -1.13 6.57 9.84
C LYS A 27 -0.62 5.15 9.67
N THR A 28 -1.08 4.26 10.52
CA THR A 28 -0.67 2.86 10.48
C THR A 28 -1.86 1.97 10.18
N PHE A 29 -1.69 1.10 9.23
CA PHE A 29 -2.72 0.11 8.89
C PHE A 29 -2.05 -1.20 8.50
N GLU A 30 -2.85 -2.24 8.43
CA GLU A 30 -2.34 -3.58 8.11
C GLU A 30 -2.94 -4.05 6.80
N ILE A 31 -2.14 -4.79 6.05
CA ILE A 31 -2.57 -5.36 4.78
C ILE A 31 -2.37 -6.87 4.87
N ASP A 32 -3.43 -7.62 4.57
CA ASP A 32 -3.36 -9.07 4.54
C ASP A 32 -2.92 -9.50 3.15
N CYS A 33 -1.72 -10.05 3.07
CA CYS A 33 -1.18 -10.55 1.82
C CYS A 33 -1.00 -12.05 1.92
N ASP A 34 -1.97 -12.78 1.42
CA ASP A 34 -1.93 -14.24 1.40
C ASP A 34 -1.68 -14.84 2.79
N GLY A 35 -2.29 -14.25 3.80
CA GLY A 35 -2.16 -14.74 5.16
C GLY A 35 -1.08 -14.05 5.97
N GLN A 36 -0.22 -13.29 5.32
CA GLN A 36 0.77 -12.49 6.04
C GLN A 36 0.24 -11.09 6.25
N ILE A 37 0.31 -10.63 7.47
CA ILE A 37 -0.14 -9.29 7.80
C ILE A 37 1.04 -8.34 7.76
N ILE A 38 0.98 -7.40 6.84
CA ILE A 38 2.06 -6.44 6.66
C ILE A 38 1.62 -5.11 7.22
N SER A 39 2.37 -4.62 8.19
CA SER A 39 2.05 -3.37 8.85
C SER A 39 2.72 -2.21 8.09
N VAL A 40 1.93 -1.21 7.74
CA VAL A 40 2.41 -0.07 6.97
C VAL A 40 2.13 1.21 7.74
N THR A 41 3.15 2.03 7.92
CA THR A 41 3.00 3.33 8.56
C THR A 41 3.37 4.41 7.56
N LEU A 42 2.42 5.28 7.25
CA LEU A 42 2.59 6.33 6.27
C LEU A 42 2.59 7.70 6.92
N LYS A 43 3.38 8.59 6.37
CA LYS A 43 3.33 10.00 6.75
C LYS A 43 2.03 10.62 6.25
N PRO A 44 1.57 11.70 6.87
CA PRO A 44 0.30 12.31 6.45
C PRO A 44 0.23 12.63 4.96
N LYS A 45 1.32 13.11 4.39
CA LYS A 45 1.32 13.45 2.96
C LYS A 45 1.10 12.23 2.09
N MET A 46 1.66 11.09 2.49
CA MET A 46 1.48 9.86 1.74
C MET A 46 0.08 9.31 1.91
N PHE A 47 -0.43 9.34 3.13
CA PHE A 47 -1.77 8.83 3.40
C PHE A 47 -2.82 9.68 2.69
N LYS A 48 -2.56 10.97 2.54
CA LYS A 48 -3.48 11.84 1.85
C LYS A 48 -3.70 11.43 0.40
N LYS A 49 -2.70 10.82 -0.23
CA LYS A 49 -2.87 10.31 -1.58
C LYS A 49 -3.96 9.25 -1.65
N LEU A 50 -4.03 8.41 -0.62
CA LEU A 50 -5.09 7.42 -0.55
C LEU A 50 -6.45 8.08 -0.30
N GLU A 51 -6.48 9.07 0.58
CA GLU A 51 -7.72 9.77 0.87
C GLU A 51 -8.24 10.48 -0.38
N ASP A 52 -7.36 11.13 -1.11
CA ASP A 52 -7.74 11.82 -2.34
C ASP A 52 -8.25 10.84 -3.39
N ALA A 53 -7.61 9.69 -3.49
CA ALA A 53 -8.06 8.68 -4.44
C ALA A 53 -9.45 8.16 -4.08
N GLN A 54 -9.66 7.90 -2.80
CA GLN A 54 -10.95 7.42 -2.32
C GLN A 54 -12.06 8.44 -2.58
N ALA A 55 -11.73 9.72 -2.46
CA ALA A 55 -12.71 10.78 -2.64
C ALA A 55 -12.96 11.12 -4.12
N ASN A 56 -11.94 11.00 -4.95
CA ASN A 56 -12.01 11.52 -6.31
C ASN A 56 -12.14 10.47 -7.40
N PHE A 57 -11.75 9.24 -7.12
CA PHE A 57 -11.78 8.19 -8.14
C PHE A 57 -12.78 7.10 -7.76
N PRO A 58 -13.65 6.71 -8.68
CA PRO A 58 -14.55 5.60 -8.39
C PRO A 58 -13.81 4.27 -8.28
N MET A 59 -12.72 4.14 -9.02
CA MET A 59 -11.86 2.97 -8.94
C MET A 59 -10.41 3.41 -8.95
N TRP A 60 -9.61 2.78 -8.11
CA TRP A 60 -8.20 3.12 -8.03
C TRP A 60 -7.39 1.93 -7.54
N VAL A 61 -6.09 2.00 -7.77
CA VAL A 61 -5.14 1.02 -7.25
C VAL A 61 -3.99 1.79 -6.65
N ALA A 62 -3.60 1.41 -5.46
CA ALA A 62 -2.43 1.99 -4.83
C ALA A 62 -1.33 0.96 -4.75
N ALA A 63 -0.14 1.36 -5.16
CA ALA A 63 1.04 0.52 -5.03
C ALA A 63 1.84 1.00 -3.83
N VAL A 64 1.91 0.16 -2.81
CA VAL A 64 2.68 0.46 -1.60
C VAL A 64 3.98 -0.30 -1.70
N ALA A 65 5.07 0.41 -1.83
CA ALA A 65 6.37 -0.21 -1.99
C ALA A 65 7.24 0.08 -0.78
N GLY A 66 8.18 -0.81 -0.52
CA GLY A 66 9.08 -0.62 0.60
C GLY A 66 10.02 -1.79 0.74
N LYS A 67 10.67 -1.85 1.89
CA LYS A 67 11.61 -2.92 2.20
C LYS A 67 11.03 -3.78 3.31
N MET A 68 11.49 -5.02 3.36
CA MET A 68 11.09 -5.89 4.45
C MET A 68 11.71 -5.40 5.74
N GLY A 69 10.85 -5.02 6.67
CA GLY A 69 11.30 -4.55 7.97
C GLY A 69 11.32 -5.66 8.99
N GLN A 70 11.04 -5.30 10.24
CA GLN A 70 11.11 -6.27 11.32
C GLN A 70 9.96 -7.28 11.22
N PRO A 71 10.22 -8.55 11.48
CA PRO A 71 9.16 -9.54 11.49
C PRO A 71 8.25 -9.35 12.70
N THR A 72 6.99 -9.71 12.51
CA THR A 72 6.00 -9.72 13.57
C THR A 72 5.43 -11.13 13.67
N GLU A 73 4.56 -11.34 14.65
CA GLU A 73 3.92 -12.65 14.80
C GLU A 73 3.05 -13.01 13.59
N LYS A 74 2.52 -12.00 12.91
CA LYS A 74 1.59 -12.20 11.80
C LYS A 74 2.24 -12.05 10.44
N GLY A 75 3.40 -11.40 10.38
CA GLY A 75 4.06 -11.10 9.12
C GLY A 75 5.28 -10.23 9.36
N PHE A 76 5.25 -9.02 8.84
CA PHE A 76 6.37 -8.11 9.04
C PHE A 76 5.91 -6.67 8.86
N VAL A 77 6.81 -5.75 9.23
CA VAL A 77 6.58 -4.31 9.05
C VAL A 77 7.24 -3.89 7.75
N LEU A 78 6.53 -3.10 6.95
CA LEU A 78 7.11 -2.57 5.72
C LEU A 78 7.95 -1.34 6.09
N ALA A 79 9.24 -1.41 5.79
CA ALA A 79 10.16 -0.32 6.10
C ALA A 79 10.26 0.64 4.93
N GLU A 80 10.43 1.91 5.25
CA GLU A 80 10.59 2.98 4.25
C GLU A 80 9.48 2.92 3.20
N PRO A 81 8.21 2.93 3.61
CA PRO A 81 7.13 2.77 2.66
C PRO A 81 7.00 3.98 1.75
N ASN A 82 6.63 3.71 0.52
CA ASN A 82 6.31 4.72 -0.46
C ASN A 82 5.02 4.29 -1.14
N ILE A 83 4.23 5.26 -1.57
CA ILE A 83 2.94 4.95 -2.16
C ILE A 83 2.73 5.70 -3.46
N GLN A 84 2.16 5.00 -4.43
CA GLN A 84 1.73 5.61 -5.68
C GLN A 84 0.31 5.17 -5.93
N VAL A 85 -0.53 6.12 -6.33
CA VAL A 85 -1.93 5.82 -6.59
C VAL A 85 -2.21 6.04 -8.06
N PHE A 86 -2.92 5.08 -8.64
CA PHE A 86 -3.29 5.13 -10.04
C PHE A 86 -4.81 5.09 -10.15
N GLU A 87 -5.38 6.00 -10.92
CA GLU A 87 -6.80 5.91 -11.22
C GLU A 87 -7.02 4.74 -12.17
N LYS A 88 -7.95 3.88 -11.80
CA LYS A 88 -8.27 2.75 -12.65
C LYS A 88 -9.56 3.05 -13.37
N LYS A 89 -9.48 3.22 -14.67
CA LYS A 89 -10.66 3.49 -15.47
C LYS A 89 -11.37 2.19 -15.78
N PRO A 90 -12.69 2.18 -15.76
CA PRO A 90 -13.43 1.00 -16.15
C PRO A 90 -13.06 0.62 -17.57
N LYS A 91 -12.84 -0.67 -17.76
CA LYS A 91 -12.54 -1.16 -19.08
C LYS A 91 -13.81 -1.10 -19.91
N GLU A 92 -13.71 -0.47 -21.05
CA GLU A 92 -14.84 -0.47 -21.95
C GLU A 92 -14.79 -1.73 -22.79
N PRO A 93 -15.72 -2.61 -22.57
CA PRO A 93 -15.67 -3.90 -23.23
C PRO A 93 -15.69 -3.82 -24.74
N ALA A 94 -16.37 -2.86 -25.25
CA ALA A 94 -16.52 -2.75 -26.69
C ALA A 94 -15.33 -2.14 -27.36
N VAL A 95 -14.46 -1.61 -26.59
CA VAL A 95 -13.34 -0.92 -27.18
C VAL A 95 -12.48 -1.83 -28.02
N ALA A 96 -12.41 -3.02 -27.57
CA ALA A 96 -11.62 -3.96 -28.31
C ALA A 96 -12.14 -4.10 -29.72
N GLY A 97 -13.37 -3.82 -29.82
CA GLY A 97 -13.91 -3.80 -31.14
C GLY A 97 -13.31 -2.65 -31.80
#